data_d88011947946a0034cce82de90565efe
#
_entry.id   d88011947946a0034cce82de90565efe
#
_cell.length_a   1.000
_cell.length_b   1.000
_cell.length_c   1.000
_cell.angle_alpha   90.00
_cell.angle_beta   90.00
_cell.angle_gamma   90.00
#
_symmetry.space_group_name_H-M   'P 1'
#
loop_
_entity.id
_entity.type
_entity.pdbx_description
1 polymer ?
#
loop_
_entity_poly.entity_id
_entity_poly.type
_entity_poly.pdbx_seq_one_letter_code
_entity_poly.pdbx_strand_id
1 'polypeptide(L)'
;MRVWVAGGTGFIGSHLCRALADGGHEVTALSRSPGETPAGVAAATGDVTDYGSVEPAVDGVDAVVNLVALSPLFEPEGGNRMHDRVHRGGTENLVRAAEAGGVDGFVQLSALGADPDGDTAYVRAKGDAEAVVRESDLDWTILRPSVVFGDGGEFVPFTKRLKRLFAPGVPLYPLPGGGETRFQPIYVADLVPMIAAAVTEAGHVGETYEVGGPETLTLRRVTELVYEAERRDVTVVPLPMPLAKAGLSVLGAVPGFPMGLDQYRSLRFDNTTADNDVAAFGVGPGDLTTLSAYLGVA
;
A
#
# COMPACT_ATOMS: atom_id res chain seq x y z
N MET A 1 7.88 23.98 -1.87
CA MET A 1 6.97 23.59 -0.79
C MET A 1 7.75 22.82 0.26
N ARG A 2 7.34 22.92 1.50
CA ARG A 2 7.79 22.05 2.60
C ARG A 2 6.80 20.92 2.75
N VAL A 3 7.25 19.69 2.46
CA VAL A 3 6.40 18.50 2.44
C VAL A 3 6.81 17.53 3.53
N TRP A 4 5.85 17.13 4.33
CA TRP A 4 6.06 16.15 5.40
C TRP A 4 5.44 14.82 5.05
N VAL A 5 6.26 13.76 5.02
CA VAL A 5 5.85 12.43 4.54
C VAL A 5 5.83 11.44 5.70
N ALA A 6 4.64 11.15 6.22
CA ALA A 6 4.45 10.10 7.21
C ALA A 6 4.62 8.72 6.53
N GLY A 7 5.53 7.90 7.06
CA GLY A 7 5.98 6.68 6.39
C GLY A 7 7.05 6.92 5.32
N GLY A 8 7.73 8.06 5.36
CA GLY A 8 8.72 8.49 4.37
C GLY A 8 9.95 7.59 4.22
N THR A 9 10.25 6.73 5.20
CA THR A 9 11.32 5.73 5.12
C THR A 9 10.84 4.34 4.66
N GLY A 10 9.54 4.18 4.41
CA GLY A 10 8.96 2.95 3.88
C GLY A 10 9.23 2.75 2.40
N PHE A 11 8.69 1.65 1.84
CA PHE A 11 8.86 1.28 0.43
C PHE A 11 8.46 2.42 -0.52
N ILE A 12 7.19 2.85 -0.52
CA ILE A 12 6.74 3.95 -1.39
C ILE A 12 7.32 5.29 -0.93
N GLY A 13 7.42 5.49 0.40
CA GLY A 13 7.88 6.75 0.98
C GLY A 13 9.30 7.15 0.60
N SER A 14 10.23 6.21 0.57
CA SER A 14 11.62 6.49 0.16
C SER A 14 11.74 6.92 -1.31
N HIS A 15 10.93 6.34 -2.19
CA HIS A 15 10.83 6.75 -3.60
C HIS A 15 10.20 8.14 -3.74
N LEU A 16 9.10 8.39 -3.02
CA LEU A 16 8.41 9.69 -3.05
C LEU A 16 9.30 10.81 -2.48
N CYS A 17 9.91 10.58 -1.31
CA CYS A 17 10.79 11.58 -0.69
C CYS A 17 11.93 11.98 -1.64
N ARG A 18 12.53 11.03 -2.34
CA ARG A 18 13.56 11.30 -3.35
C ARG A 18 12.99 12.12 -4.50
N ALA A 19 11.86 11.71 -5.09
CA ALA A 19 11.26 12.40 -6.22
C ALA A 19 10.89 13.86 -5.89
N LEU A 20 10.32 14.10 -4.70
CA LEU A 20 10.00 15.45 -4.24
C LEU A 20 11.25 16.29 -3.99
N ALA A 21 12.30 15.72 -3.39
CA ALA A 21 13.56 16.44 -3.15
C ALA A 21 14.26 16.76 -4.48
N ASP A 22 14.29 15.83 -5.44
CA ASP A 22 14.82 16.07 -6.79
C ASP A 22 14.00 17.13 -7.55
N GLY A 23 12.70 17.25 -7.24
CA GLY A 23 11.79 18.31 -7.71
C GLY A 23 12.01 19.67 -7.04
N GLY A 24 12.97 19.79 -6.11
CA GLY A 24 13.31 21.06 -5.43
C GLY A 24 12.42 21.38 -4.23
N HIS A 25 11.68 20.41 -3.69
CA HIS A 25 10.90 20.57 -2.47
C HIS A 25 11.75 20.29 -1.23
N GLU A 26 11.44 20.95 -0.12
CA GLU A 26 12.00 20.67 1.20
C GLU A 26 11.21 19.52 1.83
N VAL A 27 11.83 18.36 1.99
CA VAL A 27 11.13 17.12 2.37
C VAL A 27 11.60 16.63 3.73
N THR A 28 10.65 16.30 4.59
CA THR A 28 10.90 15.64 5.88
C THR A 28 10.20 14.29 5.92
N ALA A 29 10.97 13.22 6.08
CA ALA A 29 10.47 11.85 6.22
C ALA A 29 10.23 11.52 7.70
N LEU A 30 8.96 11.29 8.07
CA LEU A 30 8.59 10.81 9.40
C LEU A 30 8.55 9.29 9.44
N SER A 31 9.15 8.71 10.46
CA SER A 31 8.98 7.29 10.81
C SER A 31 9.26 7.05 12.29
N ARG A 32 8.86 5.89 12.81
CA ARG A 32 9.12 5.49 14.22
C ARG A 32 10.61 5.30 14.51
N SER A 33 11.36 4.88 13.52
CA SER A 33 12.80 4.65 13.60
C SER A 33 13.40 5.08 12.27
N PRO A 34 13.67 6.38 12.10
CA PRO A 34 14.27 6.86 10.87
C PRO A 34 15.68 6.26 10.74
N GLY A 35 15.83 5.48 9.68
CA GLY A 35 17.13 4.99 9.22
C GLY A 35 17.78 6.04 8.30
N GLU A 36 18.55 5.57 7.32
CA GLU A 36 19.08 6.45 6.28
C GLU A 36 17.92 6.98 5.41
N THR A 37 17.85 8.29 5.25
CA THR A 37 16.95 8.98 4.31
C THR A 37 17.66 9.25 3.00
N PRO A 38 16.94 9.43 1.89
CA PRO A 38 17.52 9.89 0.63
C PRO A 38 18.28 11.20 0.82
N ALA A 39 19.27 11.46 -0.04
CA ALA A 39 20.04 12.70 -0.01
C ALA A 39 19.11 13.93 -0.12
N GLY A 40 19.31 14.94 0.72
CA GLY A 40 18.47 16.13 0.74
C GLY A 40 17.15 16.01 1.50
N VAL A 41 16.85 14.83 2.08
CA VAL A 41 15.63 14.59 2.85
C VAL A 41 15.93 14.62 4.35
N ALA A 42 15.25 15.49 5.09
CA ALA A 42 15.33 15.51 6.55
C ALA A 42 14.61 14.32 7.18
N ALA A 43 15.04 13.90 8.36
CA ALA A 43 14.41 12.82 9.10
C ALA A 43 13.72 13.36 10.36
N ALA A 44 12.51 12.89 10.61
CA ALA A 44 11.78 13.12 11.86
C ALA A 44 11.36 11.78 12.50
N THR A 45 11.39 11.74 13.83
CA THR A 45 10.92 10.56 14.57
C THR A 45 9.54 10.83 15.15
N GLY A 46 8.60 9.89 14.91
CA GLY A 46 7.26 9.93 15.49
C GLY A 46 6.44 8.70 15.13
N ASP A 47 5.46 8.40 15.96
CA ASP A 47 4.47 7.35 15.76
C ASP A 47 3.11 7.99 15.50
N VAL A 48 2.52 7.74 14.33
CA VAL A 48 1.21 8.29 13.97
C VAL A 48 0.10 7.90 14.95
N THR A 49 0.29 6.83 15.72
CA THR A 49 -0.65 6.41 16.77
C THR A 49 -0.53 7.19 18.08
N ASP A 50 0.42 8.14 18.13
CA ASP A 50 0.65 9.05 19.26
C ASP A 50 0.64 10.49 18.76
N TYR A 51 -0.45 11.21 19.03
CA TYR A 51 -0.64 12.61 18.61
C TYR A 51 0.51 13.52 19.07
N GLY A 52 0.95 13.37 20.32
CA GLY A 52 2.03 14.20 20.88
C GLY A 52 3.39 14.03 20.20
N SER A 53 3.58 12.91 19.47
CA SER A 53 4.82 12.68 18.72
C SER A 53 4.77 13.23 17.28
N VAL A 54 3.57 13.54 16.74
CA VAL A 54 3.40 14.04 15.37
C VAL A 54 3.09 15.54 15.32
N GLU A 55 2.38 16.08 16.32
CA GLU A 55 2.01 17.50 16.37
C GLU A 55 3.19 18.48 16.22
N PRO A 56 4.34 18.30 16.90
CA PRO A 56 5.44 19.26 16.78
C PRO A 56 6.14 19.25 15.42
N ALA A 57 5.90 18.23 14.60
CA ALA A 57 6.62 18.04 13.35
C ALA A 57 5.95 18.72 12.14
N VAL A 58 4.72 19.26 12.29
CA VAL A 58 3.96 19.88 11.19
C VAL A 58 4.07 21.42 11.18
N ASP A 59 4.79 22.03 12.10
CA ASP A 59 4.95 23.49 12.13
C ASP A 59 5.66 24.01 10.88
N GLY A 60 4.98 24.92 10.19
CA GLY A 60 5.46 25.52 8.96
C GLY A 60 5.53 24.61 7.74
N VAL A 61 4.81 23.48 7.73
CA VAL A 61 4.67 22.54 6.61
C VAL A 61 3.57 23.01 5.67
N ASP A 62 3.76 22.91 4.35
CA ASP A 62 2.76 23.29 3.34
C ASP A 62 1.83 22.11 3.01
N ALA A 63 2.33 20.87 3.03
CA ALA A 63 1.54 19.68 2.75
C ALA A 63 2.00 18.45 3.56
N VAL A 64 1.05 17.63 3.98
CA VAL A 64 1.27 16.32 4.62
C VAL A 64 0.91 15.20 3.66
N VAL A 65 1.77 14.19 3.56
CA VAL A 65 1.49 12.95 2.82
C VAL A 65 1.46 11.78 3.79
N ASN A 66 0.33 11.09 3.88
CA ASN A 66 0.18 9.91 4.72
C ASN A 66 0.33 8.61 3.89
N LEU A 67 1.49 7.97 4.01
CA LEU A 67 1.79 6.67 3.40
C LEU A 67 1.84 5.54 4.44
N VAL A 68 1.52 5.82 5.70
CA VAL A 68 1.62 4.83 6.77
C VAL A 68 0.60 3.73 6.54
N ALA A 69 1.09 2.50 6.45
CA ALA A 69 0.23 1.33 6.30
C ALA A 69 0.84 0.10 6.97
N LEU A 70 -0.02 -0.75 7.51
CA LEU A 70 0.29 -2.14 7.81
C LEU A 70 -0.05 -2.98 6.60
N SER A 71 0.80 -3.95 6.28
CA SER A 71 0.58 -4.85 5.14
C SER A 71 -0.72 -5.65 5.29
N PRO A 72 -1.59 -5.72 4.26
CA PRO A 72 -2.75 -6.60 4.27
C PRO A 72 -2.39 -8.08 4.01
N LEU A 73 -1.15 -8.33 3.56
CA LEU A 73 -0.69 -9.67 3.18
C LEU A 73 -0.48 -10.59 4.39
N PHE A 74 -0.25 -10.00 5.56
CA PHE A 74 -0.04 -10.72 6.81
C PHE A 74 -0.86 -10.12 7.94
N GLU A 75 -1.19 -10.95 8.94
CA GLU A 75 -1.78 -10.45 10.17
C GLU A 75 -0.71 -9.63 10.93
N PRO A 76 -1.01 -8.36 11.29
CA PRO A 76 -0.05 -7.53 11.98
C PRO A 76 0.18 -8.02 13.42
N GLU A 77 1.36 -7.71 13.96
CA GLU A 77 1.63 -7.92 15.38
C GLU A 77 0.60 -7.14 16.22
N GLY A 78 -0.05 -7.81 17.16
CA GLY A 78 -1.18 -7.25 17.92
C GLY A 78 -2.56 -7.52 17.30
N GLY A 79 -2.62 -8.25 16.16
CA GLY A 79 -3.85 -8.68 15.51
C GLY A 79 -4.53 -7.61 14.66
N ASN A 80 -5.64 -7.96 14.05
CA ASN A 80 -6.37 -7.13 13.05
C ASN A 80 -6.85 -5.78 13.58
N ARG A 81 -7.02 -5.60 14.91
CA ARG A 81 -7.31 -4.30 15.53
C ARG A 81 -6.24 -3.24 15.26
N MET A 82 -5.03 -3.66 14.91
CA MET A 82 -3.94 -2.74 14.60
C MET A 82 -4.19 -2.00 13.28
N HIS A 83 -4.97 -2.56 12.36
CA HIS A 83 -5.37 -1.83 11.16
C HIS A 83 -6.18 -0.59 11.51
N ASP A 84 -7.20 -0.71 12.37
CA ASP A 84 -7.98 0.45 12.84
C ASP A 84 -7.09 1.47 13.56
N ARG A 85 -6.28 1.01 14.52
CA ARG A 85 -5.40 1.88 15.30
C ARG A 85 -4.43 2.68 14.44
N VAL A 86 -3.82 2.03 13.43
CA VAL A 86 -2.76 2.66 12.61
C VAL A 86 -3.36 3.43 11.44
N HIS A 87 -4.34 2.87 10.71
CA HIS A 87 -4.87 3.52 9.52
C HIS A 87 -5.87 4.62 9.91
N ARG A 88 -6.95 4.29 10.62
CA ARG A 88 -7.93 5.30 11.04
C ARG A 88 -7.35 6.22 12.12
N GLY A 89 -6.94 5.68 13.27
CA GLY A 89 -6.44 6.48 14.39
C GLY A 89 -5.18 7.26 14.06
N GLY A 90 -4.25 6.69 13.25
CA GLY A 90 -3.07 7.39 12.75
C GLY A 90 -3.45 8.55 11.82
N THR A 91 -4.44 8.36 10.93
CA THR A 91 -4.94 9.43 10.05
C THR A 91 -5.63 10.54 10.86
N GLU A 92 -6.46 10.19 11.87
CA GLU A 92 -7.07 11.17 12.78
C GLU A 92 -6.02 12.07 13.44
N ASN A 93 -4.93 11.49 13.93
CA ASN A 93 -3.84 12.23 14.55
C ASN A 93 -3.11 13.14 13.55
N LEU A 94 -2.86 12.66 12.33
CA LEU A 94 -2.19 13.43 11.27
C LEU A 94 -3.05 14.59 10.77
N VAL A 95 -4.34 14.36 10.51
CA VAL A 95 -5.29 15.41 10.11
C VAL A 95 -5.39 16.47 11.19
N ARG A 96 -5.62 16.08 12.44
CA ARG A 96 -5.68 17.01 13.58
C ARG A 96 -4.39 17.82 13.74
N ALA A 97 -3.22 17.20 13.56
CA ALA A 97 -1.94 17.91 13.64
C ALA A 97 -1.79 18.89 12.48
N ALA A 98 -2.16 18.50 11.25
CA ALA A 98 -2.12 19.35 10.07
C ALA A 98 -3.03 20.60 10.24
N GLU A 99 -4.28 20.42 10.67
CA GLU A 99 -5.22 21.53 10.94
C GLU A 99 -4.69 22.46 12.03
N ALA A 100 -4.18 21.90 13.14
CA ALA A 100 -3.62 22.70 14.24
C ALA A 100 -2.35 23.47 13.84
N GLY A 101 -1.54 22.91 12.92
CA GLY A 101 -0.32 23.54 12.37
C GLY A 101 -0.59 24.50 11.21
N GLY A 102 -1.84 24.66 10.75
CA GLY A 102 -2.20 25.50 9.61
C GLY A 102 -1.63 24.99 8.29
N VAL A 103 -1.55 23.66 8.13
CA VAL A 103 -1.17 23.00 6.86
C VAL A 103 -2.35 23.09 5.90
N ASP A 104 -2.09 23.43 4.63
CA ASP A 104 -3.14 23.50 3.61
C ASP A 104 -3.43 22.12 2.99
N GLY A 105 -2.40 21.42 2.50
CA GLY A 105 -2.56 20.22 1.68
C GLY A 105 -2.43 18.89 2.45
N PHE A 106 -3.29 17.90 2.11
CA PHE A 106 -3.21 16.55 2.68
C PHE A 106 -3.40 15.47 1.62
N VAL A 107 -2.40 14.61 1.42
CA VAL A 107 -2.50 13.48 0.49
C VAL A 107 -2.55 12.17 1.26
N GLN A 108 -3.63 11.41 1.05
CA GLN A 108 -3.85 10.10 1.68
C GLN A 108 -3.60 8.97 0.70
N LEU A 109 -2.64 8.10 0.97
CA LEU A 109 -2.53 6.82 0.26
C LEU A 109 -3.45 5.79 0.91
N SER A 110 -4.56 5.53 0.23
CA SER A 110 -5.54 4.51 0.61
C SER A 110 -5.24 3.17 -0.09
N ALA A 111 -6.25 2.44 -0.52
CA ALA A 111 -6.13 1.21 -1.30
C ALA A 111 -7.40 0.95 -2.09
N LEU A 112 -7.32 0.23 -3.22
CA LEU A 112 -8.50 -0.29 -3.92
C LEU A 112 -9.38 -1.12 -2.99
N GLY A 113 -10.68 -0.89 -3.06
CA GLY A 113 -11.67 -1.56 -2.23
C GLY A 113 -11.77 -1.01 -0.80
N ALA A 114 -11.16 0.15 -0.49
CA ALA A 114 -11.36 0.83 0.80
C ALA A 114 -12.85 1.14 1.02
N ASP A 115 -13.43 0.55 2.09
CA ASP A 115 -14.85 0.62 2.40
C ASP A 115 -15.06 0.38 3.91
N PRO A 116 -15.73 1.28 4.65
CA PRO A 116 -16.00 1.10 6.07
C PRO A 116 -16.79 -0.19 6.40
N ASP A 117 -17.59 -0.69 5.45
CA ASP A 117 -18.36 -1.92 5.57
C ASP A 117 -17.67 -3.15 4.93
N GLY A 118 -16.41 -3.01 4.53
CA GLY A 118 -15.67 -4.04 3.80
C GLY A 118 -15.38 -5.32 4.58
N ASP A 119 -15.08 -6.40 3.86
CA ASP A 119 -14.95 -7.76 4.41
C ASP A 119 -13.73 -7.97 5.34
N THR A 120 -12.66 -7.16 5.20
CA THR A 120 -11.44 -7.30 6.00
C THR A 120 -11.22 -6.09 6.91
N ALA A 121 -10.52 -6.29 8.03
CA ALA A 121 -10.16 -5.19 8.92
C ALA A 121 -9.30 -4.11 8.22
N TYR A 122 -8.48 -4.52 7.24
CA TYR A 122 -7.67 -3.61 6.45
C TYR A 122 -8.54 -2.65 5.61
N VAL A 123 -9.45 -3.19 4.78
CA VAL A 123 -10.27 -2.35 3.89
C VAL A 123 -11.22 -1.46 4.67
N ARG A 124 -11.77 -1.94 5.82
CA ARG A 124 -12.59 -1.10 6.71
C ARG A 124 -11.79 0.06 7.27
N ALA A 125 -10.62 -0.21 7.84
CA ALA A 125 -9.77 0.82 8.43
C ALA A 125 -9.27 1.85 7.40
N LYS A 126 -9.08 1.43 6.14
CA LYS A 126 -8.78 2.36 5.03
C LYS A 126 -10.01 3.21 4.67
N GLY A 127 -11.20 2.62 4.59
CA GLY A 127 -12.45 3.36 4.37
C GLY A 127 -12.74 4.37 5.46
N ASP A 128 -12.59 3.99 6.73
CA ASP A 128 -12.72 4.88 7.87
C ASP A 128 -11.69 6.02 7.85
N ALA A 129 -10.44 5.73 7.47
CA ALA A 129 -9.40 6.75 7.31
C ALA A 129 -9.72 7.76 6.20
N GLU A 130 -10.30 7.32 5.08
CA GLU A 130 -10.76 8.23 4.02
C GLU A 130 -11.91 9.13 4.48
N ALA A 131 -12.83 8.61 5.33
CA ALA A 131 -13.91 9.42 5.90
C ALA A 131 -13.33 10.55 6.75
N VAL A 132 -12.35 10.26 7.61
CA VAL A 132 -11.64 11.29 8.41
C VAL A 132 -11.04 12.38 7.53
N VAL A 133 -10.37 11.99 6.43
CA VAL A 133 -9.76 12.95 5.51
C VAL A 133 -10.80 13.81 4.81
N ARG A 134 -11.91 13.23 4.32
CA ARG A 134 -12.99 13.97 3.64
C ARG A 134 -13.75 14.91 4.55
N GLU A 135 -13.81 14.64 5.85
CA GLU A 135 -14.46 15.48 6.86
C GLU A 135 -13.57 16.61 7.36
N SER A 136 -12.28 16.63 7.00
CA SER A 136 -11.34 17.70 7.40
C SER A 136 -11.53 18.98 6.57
N ASP A 137 -11.02 20.09 7.10
CA ASP A 137 -10.98 21.38 6.41
C ASP A 137 -9.75 21.53 5.48
N LEU A 138 -8.98 20.44 5.24
CA LEU A 138 -7.76 20.42 4.44
C LEU A 138 -8.06 20.30 2.94
N ASP A 139 -7.16 20.84 2.11
CA ASP A 139 -7.13 20.59 0.66
C ASP A 139 -6.64 19.16 0.40
N TRP A 140 -7.55 18.19 0.48
CA TRP A 140 -7.18 16.78 0.45
C TRP A 140 -7.23 16.16 -0.95
N THR A 141 -6.39 15.13 -1.14
CA THR A 141 -6.44 14.19 -2.28
C THR A 141 -6.27 12.77 -1.78
N ILE A 142 -7.05 11.82 -2.29
CA ILE A 142 -6.98 10.40 -1.92
C ILE A 142 -6.59 9.58 -3.14
N LEU A 143 -5.52 8.78 -3.02
CA LEU A 143 -5.16 7.78 -4.05
C LEU A 143 -5.43 6.38 -3.50
N ARG A 144 -6.14 5.56 -4.30
CA ARG A 144 -6.46 4.15 -4.03
C ARG A 144 -5.67 3.26 -5.00
N PRO A 145 -4.40 2.96 -4.73
CA PRO A 145 -3.65 2.07 -5.60
C PRO A 145 -4.10 0.61 -5.45
N SER A 146 -3.93 -0.17 -6.54
CA SER A 146 -3.82 -1.62 -6.46
C SER A 146 -2.54 -2.01 -5.74
N VAL A 147 -2.24 -3.31 -5.63
CA VAL A 147 -0.99 -3.77 -5.05
C VAL A 147 0.21 -3.14 -5.76
N VAL A 148 1.14 -2.59 -4.98
CA VAL A 148 2.32 -1.90 -5.50
C VAL A 148 3.51 -2.83 -5.52
N PHE A 149 4.24 -2.90 -6.63
CA PHE A 149 5.46 -3.67 -6.76
C PHE A 149 6.67 -2.80 -7.12
N GLY A 150 7.87 -3.33 -6.89
CA GLY A 150 9.14 -2.65 -7.14
C GLY A 150 10.20 -3.06 -6.12
N ASP A 151 11.37 -2.46 -6.23
CA ASP A 151 12.50 -2.74 -5.35
C ASP A 151 12.20 -2.28 -3.90
N GLY A 152 12.30 -3.20 -2.97
CA GLY A 152 11.91 -2.98 -1.57
C GLY A 152 10.44 -3.30 -1.26
N GLY A 153 9.61 -3.61 -2.27
CA GLY A 153 8.22 -3.97 -2.09
C GLY A 153 8.01 -5.42 -1.59
N GLU A 154 6.88 -5.66 -0.93
CA GLU A 154 6.56 -6.97 -0.36
C GLU A 154 5.84 -7.92 -1.32
N PHE A 155 5.19 -7.42 -2.37
CA PHE A 155 4.28 -8.20 -3.22
C PHE A 155 4.98 -9.39 -3.91
N VAL A 156 6.11 -9.15 -4.56
CA VAL A 156 6.88 -10.23 -5.23
C VAL A 156 7.48 -11.20 -4.22
N PRO A 157 8.17 -10.77 -3.14
CA PRO A 157 8.63 -11.67 -2.08
C PRO A 157 7.53 -12.48 -1.39
N PHE A 158 6.31 -11.93 -1.28
CA PHE A 158 5.17 -12.59 -0.67
C PHE A 158 4.82 -13.92 -1.33
N THR A 159 4.79 -13.98 -2.67
CA THR A 159 4.51 -15.22 -3.40
C THR A 159 5.50 -16.34 -3.04
N LYS A 160 6.78 -16.00 -2.91
CA LYS A 160 7.86 -16.93 -2.52
C LYS A 160 7.74 -17.35 -1.04
N ARG A 161 7.35 -16.42 -0.17
CA ARG A 161 7.15 -16.69 1.26
C ARG A 161 5.97 -17.64 1.46
N LEU A 162 4.85 -17.41 0.75
CA LEU A 162 3.70 -18.31 0.78
C LEU A 162 4.07 -19.73 0.38
N LYS A 163 4.77 -19.91 -0.73
CA LYS A 163 5.20 -21.24 -1.16
C LYS A 163 6.09 -21.91 -0.13
N ARG A 164 7.07 -21.19 0.45
CA ARG A 164 7.92 -21.77 1.50
C ARG A 164 7.14 -22.19 2.73
N LEU A 165 6.05 -21.47 3.05
CA LEU A 165 5.21 -21.77 4.20
C LEU A 165 4.33 -23.00 3.98
N PHE A 166 3.71 -23.12 2.80
CA PHE A 166 2.71 -24.17 2.54
C PHE A 166 3.22 -25.39 1.75
N ALA A 167 4.32 -25.28 1.01
CA ALA A 167 4.87 -26.36 0.21
C ALA A 167 6.40 -26.29 0.12
N PRO A 168 7.12 -26.42 1.27
CA PRO A 168 8.58 -26.36 1.27
C PRO A 168 9.17 -27.56 0.52
N GLY A 169 10.18 -27.29 -0.32
CA GLY A 169 11.01 -28.34 -0.95
C GLY A 169 10.36 -29.12 -2.10
N VAL A 170 9.09 -28.88 -2.43
CA VAL A 170 8.39 -29.55 -3.54
C VAL A 170 8.07 -28.57 -4.67
N PRO A 171 8.03 -28.99 -5.96
CA PRO A 171 7.71 -28.10 -7.07
C PRO A 171 6.21 -27.72 -7.15
N LEU A 172 5.39 -28.23 -6.25
CA LEU A 172 3.95 -27.96 -6.19
C LEU A 172 3.68 -26.70 -5.36
N TYR A 173 2.72 -25.89 -5.82
CA TYR A 173 2.26 -24.72 -5.09
C TYR A 173 0.73 -24.74 -4.94
N PRO A 174 0.21 -25.13 -3.77
CA PRO A 174 -1.22 -25.09 -3.51
C PRO A 174 -1.67 -23.63 -3.37
N LEU A 175 -2.50 -23.16 -4.30
CA LEU A 175 -3.13 -21.84 -4.23
C LEU A 175 -4.63 -21.98 -3.95
N PRO A 176 -5.18 -21.23 -2.98
CA PRO A 176 -6.60 -21.17 -2.72
C PRO A 176 -7.38 -20.79 -3.99
N GLY A 177 -8.46 -21.52 -4.28
CA GLY A 177 -9.25 -21.31 -5.51
C GLY A 177 -8.48 -21.45 -6.81
N GLY A 178 -7.29 -22.09 -6.79
CA GLY A 178 -6.42 -22.16 -7.97
C GLY A 178 -5.66 -20.89 -8.29
N GLY A 179 -5.76 -19.87 -7.44
CA GLY A 179 -5.12 -18.57 -7.64
C GLY A 179 -5.85 -17.68 -8.66
N GLU A 180 -7.17 -17.81 -8.75
CA GLU A 180 -7.99 -17.04 -9.73
C GLU A 180 -8.28 -15.60 -9.31
N THR A 181 -8.01 -15.23 -8.04
CA THR A 181 -8.12 -13.84 -7.56
C THR A 181 -7.26 -12.92 -8.44
N ARG A 182 -7.85 -11.82 -8.90
CA ARG A 182 -7.23 -10.88 -9.84
C ARG A 182 -6.64 -9.68 -9.11
N PHE A 183 -5.51 -9.22 -9.62
CA PHE A 183 -4.81 -8.02 -9.20
C PHE A 183 -4.48 -7.17 -10.43
N GLN A 184 -4.35 -5.87 -10.23
CA GLN A 184 -3.90 -4.94 -11.27
C GLN A 184 -2.64 -4.22 -10.79
N PRO A 185 -1.50 -4.94 -10.65
CA PRO A 185 -0.31 -4.45 -9.97
C PRO A 185 0.24 -3.19 -10.62
N ILE A 186 0.56 -2.17 -9.82
CA ILE A 186 1.17 -0.92 -10.27
C ILE A 186 2.63 -0.84 -9.82
N TYR A 187 3.52 -0.41 -10.74
CA TYR A 187 4.93 -0.23 -10.43
C TYR A 187 5.15 1.03 -9.57
N VAL A 188 5.99 0.95 -8.56
CA VAL A 188 6.23 2.07 -7.63
C VAL A 188 6.74 3.32 -8.34
N ALA A 189 7.61 3.16 -9.36
CA ALA A 189 8.13 4.30 -10.10
C ALA A 189 7.09 4.96 -11.02
N ASP A 190 6.00 4.26 -11.37
CA ASP A 190 4.86 4.83 -12.10
C ASP A 190 3.88 5.51 -11.14
N LEU A 191 3.70 4.97 -9.92
CA LEU A 191 2.81 5.52 -8.90
C LEU A 191 3.36 6.80 -8.25
N VAL A 192 4.67 6.86 -7.99
CA VAL A 192 5.31 7.98 -7.27
C VAL A 192 5.10 9.33 -7.94
N PRO A 193 5.23 9.49 -9.27
CA PRO A 193 4.90 10.76 -9.94
C PRO A 193 3.44 11.19 -9.75
N MET A 194 2.49 10.24 -9.70
CA MET A 194 1.07 10.55 -9.46
C MET A 194 0.85 11.08 -8.04
N ILE A 195 1.51 10.48 -7.03
CA ILE A 195 1.47 11.00 -5.65
C ILE A 195 2.12 12.38 -5.58
N ALA A 196 3.25 12.59 -6.25
CA ALA A 196 3.93 13.88 -6.28
C ALA A 196 3.06 14.97 -6.94
N ALA A 197 2.39 14.66 -8.05
CA ALA A 197 1.43 15.57 -8.69
C ALA A 197 0.27 15.92 -7.75
N ALA A 198 -0.30 14.92 -7.06
CA ALA A 198 -1.37 15.14 -6.07
C ALA A 198 -0.94 16.07 -4.91
N VAL A 199 0.36 16.12 -4.58
CA VAL A 199 0.91 17.03 -3.57
C VAL A 199 1.11 18.44 -4.12
N THR A 200 1.50 18.57 -5.39
CA THR A 200 2.05 19.84 -5.93
C THR A 200 1.10 20.57 -6.86
N GLU A 201 0.03 19.93 -7.33
CA GLU A 201 -0.88 20.46 -8.32
C GLU A 201 -2.29 20.63 -7.75
N ALA A 202 -2.80 21.87 -7.72
CA ALA A 202 -4.13 22.18 -7.17
C ALA A 202 -5.30 21.52 -7.91
N GLY A 203 -5.05 20.99 -9.12
CA GLY A 203 -6.07 20.32 -9.92
C GLY A 203 -6.58 18.99 -9.32
N HIS A 204 -5.93 18.47 -8.29
CA HIS A 204 -6.26 17.20 -7.64
C HIS A 204 -6.99 17.36 -6.29
N VAL A 205 -7.19 18.59 -5.82
CA VAL A 205 -7.85 18.88 -4.54
C VAL A 205 -9.31 18.43 -4.55
N GLY A 206 -9.72 17.70 -3.51
CA GLY A 206 -11.07 17.17 -3.34
C GLY A 206 -11.36 15.88 -4.13
N GLU A 207 -10.36 15.31 -4.78
CA GLU A 207 -10.51 14.16 -5.66
C GLU A 207 -10.06 12.85 -5.02
N THR A 208 -10.69 11.75 -5.46
CA THR A 208 -10.30 10.38 -5.10
C THR A 208 -10.02 9.62 -6.38
N TYR A 209 -8.83 9.04 -6.51
CA TYR A 209 -8.36 8.35 -7.71
C TYR A 209 -8.12 6.87 -7.44
N GLU A 210 -8.70 6.00 -8.26
CA GLU A 210 -8.34 4.57 -8.31
C GLU A 210 -7.23 4.35 -9.33
N VAL A 211 -6.07 3.86 -8.89
CA VAL A 211 -4.91 3.70 -9.77
C VAL A 211 -4.41 2.26 -9.80
N GLY A 212 -4.51 1.64 -10.95
CA GLY A 212 -4.04 0.29 -11.24
C GLY A 212 -2.94 0.29 -12.30
N GLY A 213 -2.17 -0.79 -12.35
CA GLY A 213 -1.18 -1.01 -13.40
C GLY A 213 -1.82 -1.27 -14.77
N PRO A 214 -0.98 -1.57 -15.80
CA PRO A 214 -1.44 -1.69 -17.19
C PRO A 214 -2.19 -3.00 -17.47
N GLU A 215 -2.10 -3.98 -16.60
CA GLU A 215 -2.63 -5.33 -16.84
C GLU A 215 -3.29 -5.93 -15.59
N THR A 216 -4.33 -6.72 -15.82
CA THR A 216 -4.96 -7.52 -14.77
C THR A 216 -4.41 -8.93 -14.80
N LEU A 217 -3.82 -9.37 -13.69
CA LEU A 217 -3.20 -10.68 -13.52
C LEU A 217 -3.88 -11.49 -12.42
N THR A 218 -4.05 -12.80 -12.64
CA THR A 218 -4.43 -13.68 -11.55
C THR A 218 -3.25 -13.93 -10.60
N LEU A 219 -3.51 -14.27 -9.34
CA LEU A 219 -2.47 -14.68 -8.38
C LEU A 219 -1.63 -15.84 -8.93
N ARG A 220 -2.27 -16.75 -9.70
CA ARG A 220 -1.58 -17.82 -10.44
C ARG A 220 -0.54 -17.22 -11.39
N ARG A 221 -0.95 -16.29 -12.27
CA ARG A 221 -0.04 -15.72 -13.28
C ARG A 221 1.08 -14.90 -12.61
N VAL A 222 0.77 -14.14 -11.56
CA VAL A 222 1.79 -13.44 -10.75
C VAL A 222 2.81 -14.44 -10.20
N THR A 223 2.34 -15.56 -9.66
CA THR A 223 3.21 -16.62 -9.12
C THR A 223 4.10 -17.21 -10.21
N GLU A 224 3.54 -17.55 -11.37
CA GLU A 224 4.27 -18.11 -12.50
C GLU A 224 5.37 -17.15 -12.97
N LEU A 225 5.05 -15.86 -13.18
CA LEU A 225 6.02 -14.82 -13.56
C LEU A 225 7.19 -14.69 -12.57
N VAL A 226 6.90 -14.71 -11.26
CA VAL A 226 7.92 -14.63 -10.22
C VAL A 226 8.89 -15.82 -10.25
N TYR A 227 8.38 -17.04 -10.53
CA TYR A 227 9.22 -18.24 -10.63
C TYR A 227 9.97 -18.32 -11.96
N GLU A 228 9.35 -17.87 -13.06
CA GLU A 228 9.96 -17.75 -14.37
C GLU A 228 11.18 -16.81 -14.33
N ALA A 229 11.08 -15.68 -13.65
CA ALA A 229 12.20 -14.75 -13.42
C ALA A 229 13.38 -15.41 -12.68
N GLU A 230 13.10 -16.39 -11.81
CA GLU A 230 14.14 -17.18 -11.14
C GLU A 230 14.63 -18.39 -11.97
N ARG A 231 14.12 -18.58 -13.19
CA ARG A 231 14.36 -19.76 -14.03
C ARG A 231 14.02 -21.06 -13.31
N ARG A 232 12.90 -21.05 -12.59
CA ARG A 232 12.42 -22.19 -11.80
C ARG A 232 11.00 -22.54 -12.21
N ASP A 233 10.74 -23.83 -12.36
CA ASP A 233 9.39 -24.32 -12.60
C ASP A 233 8.57 -24.33 -11.31
N VAL A 234 7.31 -23.94 -11.42
CA VAL A 234 6.31 -24.08 -10.36
C VAL A 234 5.01 -24.64 -10.95
N THR A 235 4.48 -25.66 -10.32
CA THR A 235 3.18 -26.23 -10.70
C THR A 235 2.14 -25.77 -9.70
N VAL A 236 1.25 -24.86 -10.12
CA VAL A 236 0.12 -24.44 -9.29
C VAL A 236 -0.92 -25.53 -9.22
N VAL A 237 -1.26 -25.92 -7.99
CA VAL A 237 -2.30 -26.90 -7.70
C VAL A 237 -3.48 -26.21 -7.02
N PRO A 238 -4.72 -26.36 -7.51
CA PRO A 238 -5.87 -25.71 -6.89
C PRO A 238 -6.15 -26.30 -5.50
N LEU A 239 -6.16 -25.44 -4.49
CA LEU A 239 -6.62 -25.77 -3.15
C LEU A 239 -8.08 -25.35 -3.02
N PRO A 240 -9.05 -26.25 -2.79
CA PRO A 240 -10.45 -25.88 -2.62
C PRO A 240 -10.63 -24.81 -1.53
N MET A 241 -11.41 -23.76 -1.80
CA MET A 241 -11.62 -22.63 -0.90
C MET A 241 -12.09 -23.05 0.51
N PRO A 242 -13.00 -24.05 0.69
CA PRO A 242 -13.37 -24.52 2.03
C PRO A 242 -12.21 -25.11 2.83
N LEU A 243 -11.28 -25.81 2.16
CA LEU A 243 -10.08 -26.35 2.80
C LEU A 243 -9.10 -25.25 3.17
N ALA A 244 -8.91 -24.25 2.30
CA ALA A 244 -8.09 -23.08 2.60
C ALA A 244 -8.65 -22.33 3.82
N LYS A 245 -9.98 -22.12 3.90
CA LYS A 245 -10.65 -21.52 5.05
C LYS A 245 -10.40 -22.29 6.34
N ALA A 246 -10.63 -23.61 6.31
CA ALA A 246 -10.42 -24.46 7.47
C ALA A 246 -8.95 -24.44 7.94
N GLY A 247 -8.01 -24.54 7.00
CA GLY A 247 -6.57 -24.46 7.28
C GLY A 247 -6.16 -23.14 7.92
N LEU A 248 -6.56 -22.00 7.33
CA LEU A 248 -6.24 -20.69 7.86
C LEU A 248 -6.96 -20.37 9.19
N SER A 249 -8.16 -20.94 9.42
CA SER A 249 -8.84 -20.81 10.72
C SER A 249 -8.08 -21.52 11.84
N VAL A 250 -7.52 -22.70 11.57
CA VAL A 250 -6.74 -23.48 12.54
C VAL A 250 -5.35 -22.88 12.73
N LEU A 251 -4.65 -22.58 11.66
CA LEU A 251 -3.29 -22.04 11.70
C LEU A 251 -3.27 -20.60 12.26
N GLY A 252 -4.28 -19.77 11.95
CA GLY A 252 -4.40 -18.42 12.50
C GLY A 252 -4.70 -18.38 14.00
N ALA A 253 -5.13 -19.52 14.60
CA ALA A 253 -5.25 -19.65 16.04
C ALA A 253 -3.89 -19.97 16.73
N VAL A 254 -2.85 -20.27 15.95
CA VAL A 254 -1.49 -20.55 16.47
C VAL A 254 -0.76 -19.23 16.69
N PRO A 255 -0.30 -18.91 17.92
CA PRO A 255 0.43 -17.68 18.17
C PRO A 255 1.65 -17.52 17.26
N GLY A 256 1.79 -16.36 16.62
CA GLY A 256 2.90 -16.06 15.72
C GLY A 256 2.76 -16.59 14.28
N PHE A 257 1.66 -17.28 13.94
CA PHE A 257 1.37 -17.61 12.55
C PHE A 257 0.89 -16.35 11.80
N PRO A 258 1.50 -15.98 10.67
CA PRO A 258 1.33 -14.65 10.09
C PRO A 258 0.08 -14.48 9.22
N MET A 259 -0.84 -15.41 9.21
CA MET A 259 -2.03 -15.40 8.36
C MET A 259 -3.26 -15.92 9.10
N GLY A 260 -4.42 -15.35 8.81
CA GLY A 260 -5.68 -15.74 9.42
C GLY A 260 -6.86 -15.65 8.46
N LEU A 261 -8.06 -15.48 9.02
CA LEU A 261 -9.29 -15.40 8.24
C LEU A 261 -9.38 -14.15 7.36
N ASP A 262 -8.74 -13.05 7.72
CA ASP A 262 -8.76 -11.84 6.91
C ASP A 262 -7.95 -12.02 5.62
N GLN A 263 -6.82 -12.74 5.66
CA GLN A 263 -6.07 -13.12 4.46
C GLN A 263 -6.88 -14.08 3.56
N TYR A 264 -7.69 -14.98 4.14
CA TYR A 264 -8.63 -15.77 3.36
C TYR A 264 -9.73 -14.91 2.71
N ARG A 265 -10.27 -13.93 3.44
CA ARG A 265 -11.31 -13.03 2.92
C ARG A 265 -10.77 -12.19 1.78
N SER A 266 -9.54 -11.66 1.89
CA SER A 266 -8.90 -10.86 0.84
C SER A 266 -8.72 -11.62 -0.49
N LEU A 267 -8.67 -12.96 -0.48
CA LEU A 267 -8.63 -13.76 -1.71
C LEU A 267 -9.99 -13.94 -2.38
N ARG A 268 -11.08 -13.41 -1.81
CA ARG A 268 -12.44 -13.56 -2.35
C ARG A 268 -12.91 -12.37 -3.17
N PHE A 269 -12.18 -11.30 -3.18
CA PHE A 269 -12.45 -10.12 -4.01
C PHE A 269 -11.21 -9.75 -4.81
N ASP A 270 -11.45 -9.21 -6.01
CA ASP A 270 -10.38 -8.78 -6.89
C ASP A 270 -9.83 -7.41 -6.44
N ASN A 271 -8.54 -7.22 -6.57
CA ASN A 271 -7.88 -5.95 -6.35
C ASN A 271 -7.59 -5.28 -7.70
N THR A 272 -8.66 -4.93 -8.40
CA THR A 272 -8.67 -4.32 -9.74
C THR A 272 -9.63 -3.15 -9.77
N THR A 273 -9.44 -2.19 -10.66
CA THR A 273 -10.39 -1.11 -10.92
C THR A 273 -10.94 -1.21 -12.34
N ALA A 274 -12.23 -0.87 -12.50
CA ALA A 274 -12.87 -0.73 -13.81
C ALA A 274 -12.57 0.65 -14.42
N ASP A 275 -12.44 1.66 -13.57
CA ASP A 275 -12.19 3.06 -13.95
C ASP A 275 -10.79 3.45 -13.44
N ASN A 276 -9.77 3.15 -14.26
CA ASN A 276 -8.38 3.44 -13.90
C ASN A 276 -8.04 4.91 -14.19
N ASP A 277 -7.90 5.70 -13.12
CA ASP A 277 -7.75 7.16 -13.18
C ASP A 277 -6.34 7.65 -13.53
N VAL A 278 -5.44 6.79 -14.00
CA VAL A 278 -4.05 7.17 -14.35
C VAL A 278 -3.98 8.30 -15.35
N ALA A 279 -5.01 8.43 -16.23
CA ALA A 279 -5.11 9.51 -17.19
C ALA A 279 -5.27 10.90 -16.56
N ALA A 280 -5.78 11.00 -15.33
CA ALA A 280 -5.86 12.25 -14.59
C ALA A 280 -4.47 12.84 -14.27
N PHE A 281 -3.44 11.99 -14.32
CA PHE A 281 -2.03 12.35 -14.12
C PHE A 281 -1.25 12.46 -15.44
N GLY A 282 -1.96 12.54 -16.59
CA GLY A 282 -1.34 12.65 -17.92
C GLY A 282 -0.65 11.37 -18.40
N VAL A 283 -0.94 10.22 -17.79
CA VAL A 283 -0.33 8.91 -18.09
C VAL A 283 -1.32 8.02 -18.82
N GLY A 284 -0.92 7.44 -19.96
CA GLY A 284 -1.71 6.42 -20.63
C GLY A 284 -1.47 5.03 -20.04
N PRO A 285 -2.45 4.11 -20.07
CA PRO A 285 -2.24 2.74 -19.61
C PRO A 285 -1.05 2.02 -20.28
N GLY A 286 -0.75 2.37 -21.53
CA GLY A 286 0.38 1.82 -22.28
C GLY A 286 1.75 2.36 -21.87
N ASP A 287 1.81 3.42 -21.08
CA ASP A 287 3.06 4.02 -20.59
C ASP A 287 3.52 3.40 -19.27
N LEU A 288 2.65 2.60 -18.63
CA LEU A 288 2.92 1.97 -17.35
C LEU A 288 3.74 0.69 -17.50
N THR A 289 4.56 0.40 -16.50
CA THR A 289 5.44 -0.76 -16.46
C THR A 289 4.67 -2.03 -16.06
N THR A 290 4.73 -3.07 -16.89
CA THR A 290 4.16 -4.38 -16.56
C THR A 290 5.00 -5.13 -15.53
N LEU A 291 4.36 -6.06 -14.79
CA LEU A 291 5.10 -6.91 -13.85
C LEU A 291 6.12 -7.80 -14.58
N SER A 292 5.79 -8.28 -15.78
CA SER A 292 6.72 -9.09 -16.59
C SER A 292 7.94 -8.30 -17.03
N ALA A 293 7.76 -7.04 -17.47
CA ALA A 293 8.88 -6.17 -17.85
C ALA A 293 9.80 -5.88 -16.65
N TYR A 294 9.23 -5.57 -15.48
CA TYR A 294 10.01 -5.38 -14.25
C TYR A 294 10.80 -6.63 -13.84
N LEU A 295 10.20 -7.82 -13.99
CA LEU A 295 10.86 -9.09 -13.67
C LEU A 295 11.84 -9.57 -14.75
N GLY A 296 11.89 -8.94 -15.92
CA GLY A 296 12.75 -9.32 -17.05
C GLY A 296 12.32 -10.64 -17.70
N VAL A 297 11.03 -10.95 -17.67
CA VAL A 297 10.42 -12.11 -18.35
C VAL A 297 9.49 -11.62 -19.45
N ALA A 298 9.53 -12.31 -20.61
CA ALA A 298 8.75 -11.90 -21.79
C ALA A 298 7.35 -12.53 -21.80
#